data_b4a4460402b54acac9be9efc700c8c8d
#
_entry.id   b4a4460402b54acac9be9efc700c8c8d
#
_cell.length_a   1.000
_cell.length_b   1.000
_cell.length_c   1.000
_cell.angle_alpha   90.00
_cell.angle_beta   90.00
_cell.angle_gamma   90.00
#
_symmetry.space_group_name_H-M   'P 1'
#
loop_
_entity.id
_entity.type
_entity.pdbx_description
1 polymer ?
#
loop_
_entity_poly.entity_id
_entity_poly.type
_entity_poly.pdbx_seq_one_letter_code
_entity_poly.pdbx_strand_id
1 'polypeptide(L)'
;MPPTDGFAVSRNGPTTLVDLGHPVLSPATMTAASVRWTGTCAGAFKLKFLRPSAGLAGYTVMAERGPFDAVNGVNLVALSPGVEVLPGYLMAVTQLQASSSSCGGAVYSLGDRSTSVMAMNGDIPASGSLNGTIERAEVLNARASSETNVLEGVIAGAGAVPGAFGAFFRTAAQLVNRDASTATGKIIFHPAGATTGFDPSLAYSLAPFSATSYSDLVTAIGAQGLGTIDVVSTSGAPVLILTRVFNDNGAAGTQGFSEPFITPDEALVALGRANLVMPADLGNFRMNVGIRTLSDAVTVDIVTTDAAGNRYGPLITRTYQANSFEQPTLSQFLDGGTIVPNGTVTIFVRDGSGIVFYASTTDNRTNDSSIEFARRR
;
A
#
# COMPACT_ATOMS: atom_id res chain seq x y z
N MET A 1 15.14 -10.26 -1.70
CA MET A 1 15.80 -11.52 -1.25
C MET A 1 15.54 -11.66 0.23
N PRO A 2 15.09 -12.82 0.76
CA PRO A 2 15.10 -12.99 2.21
C PRO A 2 16.56 -12.90 2.68
N PRO A 3 16.82 -12.31 3.86
CA PRO A 3 18.16 -12.20 4.39
C PRO A 3 18.80 -13.58 4.49
N THR A 4 20.06 -13.68 4.08
CA THR A 4 20.80 -14.94 4.02
C THR A 4 21.30 -15.43 5.38
N ASP A 5 21.33 -14.53 6.37
CA ASP A 5 21.85 -14.79 7.71
C ASP A 5 20.71 -14.81 8.72
N GLY A 6 20.43 -15.97 9.25
CA GLY A 6 19.40 -16.17 10.26
C GLY A 6 19.79 -17.22 11.28
N PHE A 7 19.19 -17.16 12.45
CA PHE A 7 19.37 -18.13 13.53
C PHE A 7 18.03 -18.78 13.88
N ALA A 8 18.09 -20.05 14.27
CA ALA A 8 16.94 -20.75 14.79
C ALA A 8 16.89 -20.59 16.31
N VAL A 9 15.73 -20.22 16.83
CA VAL A 9 15.52 -20.21 18.27
C VAL A 9 15.02 -21.59 18.71
N SER A 10 15.75 -22.21 19.63
CA SER A 10 15.36 -23.52 20.17
C SER A 10 14.05 -23.41 20.96
N ARG A 11 13.12 -24.30 20.70
CA ARG A 11 11.82 -24.38 21.38
C ARG A 11 11.65 -25.74 22.06
N ASN A 12 11.16 -25.71 23.30
CA ASN A 12 10.99 -26.92 24.11
C ASN A 12 9.71 -27.70 23.79
N GLY A 13 8.89 -27.22 22.86
CA GLY A 13 7.62 -27.83 22.47
C GLY A 13 6.98 -27.08 21.32
N PRO A 14 5.75 -27.45 20.93
CA PRO A 14 4.98 -26.74 19.92
C PRO A 14 4.89 -25.26 20.25
N THR A 15 5.09 -24.41 19.25
CA THR A 15 5.08 -22.94 19.40
C THR A 15 4.55 -22.30 18.15
N THR A 16 3.63 -21.35 18.30
CA THR A 16 3.15 -20.50 17.19
C THR A 16 3.86 -19.16 17.22
N LEU A 17 4.46 -18.81 16.11
CA LEU A 17 5.24 -17.59 15.90
C LEU A 17 4.41 -16.65 15.00
N VAL A 18 3.94 -15.54 15.56
CA VAL A 18 3.12 -14.54 14.85
C VAL A 18 4.00 -13.37 14.44
N ASP A 19 4.06 -13.09 13.15
CA ASP A 19 4.74 -11.89 12.65
C ASP A 19 3.84 -10.66 12.88
N LEU A 20 4.22 -9.81 13.83
CA LEU A 20 3.52 -8.56 14.14
C LEU A 20 4.05 -7.38 13.31
N GLY A 21 5.25 -7.50 12.76
CA GLY A 21 5.93 -6.43 12.04
C GLY A 21 5.46 -6.27 10.59
N HIS A 22 4.88 -7.32 10.02
CA HIS A 22 4.52 -7.34 8.60
C HIS A 22 3.05 -7.76 8.39
N PRO A 23 2.07 -6.92 8.78
CA PRO A 23 0.68 -7.20 8.47
C PRO A 23 0.44 -7.16 6.96
N VAL A 24 -0.58 -7.87 6.51
CA VAL A 24 -1.06 -7.77 5.12
C VAL A 24 -1.49 -6.32 4.84
N LEU A 25 -1.00 -5.75 3.76
CA LEU A 25 -1.23 -4.33 3.41
C LEU A 25 -2.37 -4.16 2.41
N SER A 26 -2.63 -5.16 1.56
CA SER A 26 -3.70 -5.13 0.56
C SER A 26 -4.42 -6.47 0.48
N PRO A 27 -5.70 -6.50 0.04
CA PRO A 27 -6.40 -7.75 -0.19
C PRO A 27 -5.67 -8.63 -1.20
N ALA A 28 -5.54 -9.92 -0.92
CA ALA A 28 -4.86 -10.84 -1.83
C ALA A 28 -5.34 -12.28 -1.59
N THR A 29 -5.13 -13.14 -2.59
CA THR A 29 -5.26 -14.60 -2.44
C THR A 29 -3.84 -15.17 -2.34
N MET A 30 -3.45 -15.64 -1.19
CA MET A 30 -2.16 -16.29 -0.99
C MET A 30 -2.21 -17.71 -1.54
N THR A 31 -1.33 -18.04 -2.49
CA THR A 31 -1.30 -19.35 -3.17
C THR A 31 -0.03 -20.15 -2.86
N ALA A 32 0.98 -19.48 -2.35
CA ALA A 32 2.24 -20.10 -1.92
C ALA A 32 2.77 -19.45 -0.64
N ALA A 33 3.64 -20.16 0.05
CA ALA A 33 4.43 -19.59 1.13
C ALA A 33 5.85 -20.16 1.12
N SER A 34 6.78 -19.39 1.67
CA SER A 34 8.14 -19.84 1.95
C SER A 34 8.41 -19.72 3.45
N VAL A 35 9.05 -20.75 4.02
CA VAL A 35 9.49 -20.76 5.41
C VAL A 35 10.93 -21.24 5.45
N ARG A 36 11.81 -20.47 6.06
CA ARG A 36 13.19 -20.94 6.29
C ARG A 36 13.24 -21.78 7.56
N TRP A 37 13.86 -22.94 7.46
CA TRP A 37 13.89 -23.95 8.52
C TRP A 37 15.30 -24.49 8.70
N THR A 38 15.63 -24.89 9.93
CA THR A 38 16.86 -25.63 10.23
C THR A 38 16.52 -27.10 10.52
N GLY A 39 17.27 -28.02 9.92
CA GLY A 39 17.03 -29.46 10.04
C GLY A 39 15.96 -29.98 9.08
N THR A 40 15.70 -31.30 9.17
CA THR A 40 14.75 -32.00 8.30
C THR A 40 13.79 -32.82 9.16
N CYS A 41 12.49 -32.59 9.00
CA CYS A 41 11.48 -33.31 9.78
C CYS A 41 10.13 -33.37 9.07
N ALA A 42 9.43 -34.48 9.25
CA ALA A 42 8.07 -34.66 8.75
C ALA A 42 7.06 -33.95 9.67
N GLY A 43 5.98 -33.40 9.08
CA GLY A 43 4.93 -32.72 9.83
C GLY A 43 5.46 -31.58 10.71
N ALA A 44 6.41 -30.82 10.20
CA ALA A 44 7.19 -29.86 10.99
C ALA A 44 6.40 -28.62 11.39
N PHE A 45 5.60 -28.09 10.47
CA PHE A 45 4.95 -26.79 10.71
C PHE A 45 3.61 -26.66 10.02
N LYS A 46 2.81 -25.73 10.55
CA LYS A 46 1.59 -25.20 9.92
C LYS A 46 1.73 -23.71 9.65
N LEU A 47 0.97 -23.23 8.70
CA LEU A 47 0.80 -21.81 8.41
C LEU A 47 -0.60 -21.38 8.81
N LYS A 48 -0.70 -20.26 9.51
CA LYS A 48 -1.98 -19.68 9.93
C LYS A 48 -2.05 -18.22 9.48
N PHE A 49 -3.23 -17.81 9.09
CA PHE A 49 -3.54 -16.43 8.75
C PHE A 49 -4.54 -15.91 9.77
N LEU A 50 -4.14 -14.89 10.52
CA LEU A 50 -4.86 -14.41 11.67
C LEU A 50 -5.50 -13.06 11.36
N ARG A 51 -6.77 -12.88 11.73
CA ARG A 51 -7.40 -11.57 11.82
C ARG A 51 -7.28 -11.09 13.26
N PRO A 52 -6.47 -10.07 13.55
CA PRO A 52 -6.38 -9.52 14.90
C PRO A 52 -7.66 -8.78 15.27
N SER A 53 -7.99 -8.75 16.54
CA SER A 53 -9.00 -7.85 17.10
C SER A 53 -8.43 -6.44 17.30
N ALA A 54 -9.31 -5.47 17.49
CA ALA A 54 -8.89 -4.08 17.75
C ALA A 54 -7.89 -4.01 18.91
N GLY A 55 -6.78 -3.27 18.71
CA GLY A 55 -5.71 -3.13 19.69
C GLY A 55 -4.83 -4.36 19.89
N LEU A 56 -4.86 -5.34 18.99
CA LEU A 56 -4.11 -6.60 19.09
C LEU A 56 -4.38 -7.39 20.38
N ALA A 57 -5.55 -7.24 21.00
CA ALA A 57 -5.90 -7.96 22.24
C ALA A 57 -6.23 -9.43 21.99
N GLY A 58 -6.65 -9.78 20.77
CA GLY A 58 -7.03 -11.14 20.40
C GLY A 58 -6.88 -11.39 18.91
N TYR A 59 -7.24 -12.61 18.51
CA TYR A 59 -7.18 -13.02 17.09
C TYR A 59 -8.29 -14.02 16.76
N THR A 60 -8.55 -14.16 15.47
CA THR A 60 -9.30 -15.27 14.86
C THR A 60 -8.46 -15.88 13.75
N VAL A 61 -8.27 -17.21 13.74
CA VAL A 61 -7.62 -17.92 12.63
C VAL A 61 -8.59 -17.99 11.47
N MET A 62 -8.28 -17.29 10.40
CA MET A 62 -9.11 -17.24 9.19
C MET A 62 -8.81 -18.39 8.25
N ALA A 63 -7.56 -18.86 8.25
CA ALA A 63 -7.16 -20.06 7.51
C ALA A 63 -5.95 -20.73 8.18
N GLU A 64 -5.88 -22.05 8.02
CA GLU A 64 -4.75 -22.87 8.39
C GLU A 64 -4.39 -23.82 7.25
N ARG A 65 -3.10 -24.02 7.02
CA ARG A 65 -2.56 -24.97 6.03
C ARG A 65 -1.44 -25.80 6.64
N GLY A 66 -1.32 -27.03 6.22
CA GLY A 66 -0.37 -28.01 6.73
C GLY A 66 -1.08 -29.13 7.54
N PRO A 67 -0.34 -29.98 8.28
CA PRO A 67 1.10 -29.85 8.50
C PRO A 67 1.94 -30.07 7.24
N PHE A 68 3.08 -29.36 7.16
CA PHE A 68 4.05 -29.49 6.10
C PHE A 68 5.33 -30.16 6.64
N ASP A 69 6.00 -30.93 5.79
CA ASP A 69 7.34 -31.40 6.05
C ASP A 69 8.35 -30.24 5.86
N ALA A 70 9.47 -30.30 6.58
CA ALA A 70 10.52 -29.32 6.44
C ALA A 70 11.86 -29.97 6.07
N VAL A 71 12.62 -29.28 5.22
CA VAL A 71 14.04 -29.58 4.95
C VAL A 71 14.88 -28.38 5.39
N ASN A 72 16.16 -28.62 5.62
CA ASN A 72 17.07 -27.53 5.96
C ASN A 72 17.15 -26.51 4.82
N GLY A 73 16.94 -25.23 5.14
CA GLY A 73 16.92 -24.14 4.17
C GLY A 73 15.52 -23.59 3.91
N VAL A 74 15.26 -23.12 2.71
CA VAL A 74 13.97 -22.52 2.32
C VAL A 74 13.01 -23.61 1.85
N ASN A 75 11.88 -23.70 2.51
CA ASN A 75 10.77 -24.60 2.18
C ASN A 75 9.69 -23.80 1.44
N LEU A 76 9.41 -24.18 0.21
CA LEU A 76 8.31 -23.63 -0.60
C LEU A 76 7.11 -24.55 -0.51
N VAL A 77 5.98 -24.05 -0.07
CA VAL A 77 4.74 -24.83 0.08
C VAL A 77 3.61 -24.17 -0.70
N ALA A 78 2.81 -24.99 -1.37
CA ALA A 78 1.59 -24.55 -2.01
C ALA A 78 0.46 -24.39 -0.97
N LEU A 79 -0.30 -23.31 -1.09
CA LEU A 79 -1.51 -23.07 -0.29
C LEU A 79 -2.72 -23.42 -1.17
N SER A 80 -3.21 -24.66 -1.05
CA SER A 80 -4.35 -25.15 -1.80
C SER A 80 -5.47 -25.60 -0.86
N PRO A 81 -6.71 -25.09 -0.98
CA PRO A 81 -7.04 -23.90 -1.79
C PRO A 81 -6.30 -22.66 -1.31
N GLY A 82 -6.18 -21.63 -2.18
CA GLY A 82 -5.61 -20.35 -1.80
C GLY A 82 -6.28 -19.74 -0.57
N VAL A 83 -5.59 -18.82 0.08
CA VAL A 83 -6.09 -18.16 1.31
C VAL A 83 -6.38 -16.71 1.01
N GLU A 84 -7.64 -16.32 1.10
CA GLU A 84 -8.05 -14.92 1.02
C GLU A 84 -7.61 -14.18 2.28
N VAL A 85 -6.85 -13.10 2.09
CA VAL A 85 -6.36 -12.25 3.19
C VAL A 85 -6.76 -10.80 2.95
N LEU A 86 -6.99 -10.08 4.05
CA LEU A 86 -7.39 -8.68 4.05
C LEU A 86 -6.31 -7.84 4.75
N PRO A 87 -6.29 -6.50 4.53
CA PRO A 87 -5.40 -5.60 5.25
C PRO A 87 -5.50 -5.80 6.76
N GLY A 88 -4.35 -5.79 7.42
CA GLY A 88 -4.23 -6.03 8.86
C GLY A 88 -4.17 -7.50 9.28
N TYR A 89 -4.36 -8.46 8.37
CA TYR A 89 -4.14 -9.87 8.71
C TYR A 89 -2.66 -10.11 8.98
N LEU A 90 -2.40 -11.05 9.91
CA LEU A 90 -1.06 -11.46 10.31
C LEU A 90 -0.79 -12.89 9.84
N MET A 91 0.44 -13.15 9.43
CA MET A 91 0.90 -14.51 9.16
C MET A 91 1.53 -15.10 10.40
N ALA A 92 1.30 -16.38 10.65
CA ALA A 92 1.94 -17.13 11.71
C ALA A 92 2.45 -18.48 11.22
N VAL A 93 3.58 -18.91 11.79
CA VAL A 93 4.15 -20.25 11.62
C VAL A 93 4.02 -21.00 12.92
N THR A 94 3.27 -22.11 12.93
CA THR A 94 3.20 -23.00 14.07
C THR A 94 4.23 -24.11 13.89
N GLN A 95 5.29 -24.11 14.69
CA GLN A 95 6.21 -25.23 14.84
C GLN A 95 5.50 -26.30 15.68
N LEU A 96 5.36 -27.52 15.16
CA LEU A 96 4.59 -28.59 15.81
C LEU A 96 5.41 -29.47 16.75
N GLN A 97 6.73 -29.42 16.65
CA GLN A 97 7.65 -30.25 17.41
C GLN A 97 8.65 -29.40 18.20
N ALA A 98 9.16 -29.95 19.29
CA ALA A 98 10.29 -29.36 19.98
C ALA A 98 11.53 -29.34 19.07
N SER A 99 12.35 -28.33 19.21
CA SER A 99 13.62 -28.24 18.49
C SER A 99 14.56 -29.40 18.90
N SER A 100 15.19 -30.00 17.91
CA SER A 100 16.17 -31.09 18.11
C SER A 100 17.33 -30.91 17.11
N SER A 101 18.33 -31.73 17.23
CA SER A 101 19.47 -31.73 16.28
C SER A 101 19.04 -32.06 14.84
N SER A 102 17.98 -32.82 14.66
CA SER A 102 17.42 -33.18 13.36
C SER A 102 16.30 -32.26 12.89
N CYS A 103 15.56 -31.61 13.81
CA CYS A 103 14.43 -30.72 13.52
C CYS A 103 14.60 -29.42 14.31
N GLY A 104 15.40 -28.49 13.80
CA GLY A 104 15.77 -27.28 14.52
C GLY A 104 14.63 -26.30 14.72
N GLY A 105 13.94 -25.92 13.66
CA GLY A 105 12.80 -25.00 13.73
C GLY A 105 12.87 -23.84 12.73
N ALA A 106 11.87 -22.97 12.83
CA ALA A 106 11.78 -21.76 12.02
C ALA A 106 12.95 -20.80 12.30
N VAL A 107 13.43 -20.14 11.25
CA VAL A 107 14.59 -19.25 11.31
C VAL A 107 14.14 -17.80 11.39
N TYR A 108 14.83 -17.03 12.21
CA TYR A 108 14.71 -15.58 12.33
C TYR A 108 15.89 -14.89 11.67
N SER A 109 15.71 -13.65 11.30
CA SER A 109 16.78 -12.70 11.00
C SER A 109 16.67 -11.50 11.93
N LEU A 110 17.77 -10.76 12.06
CA LEU A 110 17.72 -9.48 12.77
C LEU A 110 16.92 -8.48 11.92
N GLY A 111 15.93 -7.88 12.54
CA GLY A 111 15.14 -6.78 12.01
C GLY A 111 15.56 -5.45 12.64
N ASP A 112 14.83 -4.42 12.34
CA ASP A 112 14.93 -3.15 13.03
C ASP A 112 14.07 -3.13 14.31
N ARG A 113 14.06 -2.01 15.03
CA ARG A 113 13.31 -1.89 16.29
C ARG A 113 11.78 -1.87 16.09
N SER A 114 11.30 -1.71 14.85
CA SER A 114 9.88 -1.72 14.52
C SER A 114 9.35 -3.14 14.28
N THR A 115 10.24 -4.09 13.98
CA THR A 115 9.86 -5.49 13.76
C THR A 115 9.71 -6.24 15.08
N SER A 116 8.75 -7.13 15.15
CA SER A 116 8.57 -8.03 16.29
C SER A 116 7.82 -9.30 15.92
N VAL A 117 8.21 -10.38 16.54
CA VAL A 117 7.56 -11.68 16.46
C VAL A 117 6.98 -12.00 17.84
N MET A 118 5.74 -12.47 17.89
CA MET A 118 5.14 -12.97 19.12
C MET A 118 5.20 -14.48 19.16
N ALA A 119 5.86 -15.05 20.17
CA ALA A 119 5.91 -16.47 20.43
C ALA A 119 4.80 -16.87 21.40
N MET A 120 3.91 -17.72 20.95
CA MET A 120 2.78 -18.27 21.72
C MET A 120 2.98 -19.77 21.92
N ASN A 121 2.73 -20.26 23.13
CA ASN A 121 2.87 -21.68 23.42
C ASN A 121 1.79 -22.53 22.69
N GLY A 122 2.23 -23.61 22.10
CA GLY A 122 1.38 -24.60 21.45
C GLY A 122 0.92 -24.24 20.04
N ASP A 123 0.10 -25.11 19.51
CA ASP A 123 -0.69 -24.88 18.29
C ASP A 123 -1.95 -24.09 18.70
N ILE A 124 -1.95 -22.79 18.38
CA ILE A 124 -2.99 -21.89 18.86
C ILE A 124 -4.38 -22.27 18.29
N PRO A 125 -5.46 -22.15 19.10
CA PRO A 125 -6.82 -22.48 18.68
C PRO A 125 -7.37 -21.49 17.63
N ALA A 126 -8.57 -21.78 17.11
CA ALA A 126 -9.23 -20.97 16.08
C ALA A 126 -9.44 -19.49 16.48
N SER A 127 -9.50 -19.20 17.76
CA SER A 127 -9.57 -17.85 18.30
C SER A 127 -8.99 -17.78 19.71
N GLY A 128 -8.54 -16.62 20.13
CA GLY A 128 -7.96 -16.45 21.46
C GLY A 128 -7.37 -15.05 21.67
N SER A 129 -6.65 -14.90 22.77
CA SER A 129 -5.90 -13.68 23.08
C SER A 129 -4.47 -13.74 22.51
N LEU A 130 -3.97 -12.63 22.03
CA LEU A 130 -2.56 -12.44 21.66
C LEU A 130 -1.77 -12.14 22.95
N ASN A 131 -1.28 -13.17 23.62
CA ASN A 131 -0.64 -13.08 24.93
C ASN A 131 0.68 -13.84 25.02
N GLY A 132 1.42 -13.90 23.91
CA GLY A 132 2.74 -14.51 23.84
C GLY A 132 3.88 -13.63 24.32
N THR A 133 5.08 -14.17 24.27
CA THR A 133 6.33 -13.40 24.48
C THR A 133 6.66 -12.63 23.20
N ILE A 134 6.87 -11.33 23.32
CA ILE A 134 7.27 -10.48 22.18
C ILE A 134 8.81 -10.49 22.06
N GLU A 135 9.29 -10.97 20.94
CA GLU A 135 10.69 -10.97 20.53
C GLU A 135 10.91 -9.75 19.61
N ARG A 136 11.54 -8.71 20.16
CA ARG A 136 11.72 -7.41 19.47
C ARG A 136 12.98 -7.43 18.60
N ALA A 137 12.94 -6.64 17.52
CA ALA A 137 14.01 -6.55 16.52
C ALA A 137 14.29 -7.90 15.82
N GLU A 138 13.30 -8.77 15.73
CA GLU A 138 13.35 -10.04 15.03
C GLU A 138 12.32 -10.09 13.91
N VAL A 139 12.69 -10.72 12.82
CA VAL A 139 11.82 -10.95 11.65
C VAL A 139 11.75 -12.46 11.42
N LEU A 140 10.54 -12.99 11.36
CA LEU A 140 10.31 -14.37 11.01
C LEU A 140 10.66 -14.58 9.52
N ASN A 141 11.61 -15.47 9.20
CA ASN A 141 11.95 -15.81 7.83
C ASN A 141 10.86 -16.71 7.19
N ALA A 142 9.66 -16.18 7.16
CA ALA A 142 8.50 -16.77 6.53
C ALA A 142 7.77 -15.71 5.70
N ARG A 143 7.28 -16.11 4.53
CA ARG A 143 6.57 -15.21 3.62
C ARG A 143 5.45 -15.98 2.93
N ALA A 144 4.23 -15.45 2.93
CA ALA A 144 3.22 -15.88 2.00
C ALA A 144 3.27 -15.01 0.74
N SER A 145 3.03 -15.62 -0.40
CA SER A 145 2.92 -14.93 -1.68
C SER A 145 1.57 -15.26 -2.31
N SER A 146 0.91 -14.23 -2.80
CA SER A 146 -0.06 -14.42 -3.88
C SER A 146 0.71 -14.75 -5.16
N GLU A 147 0.05 -15.29 -6.17
CA GLU A 147 0.54 -15.17 -7.54
C GLU A 147 0.94 -13.71 -7.70
N THR A 148 2.16 -13.45 -8.09
CA THR A 148 2.86 -12.18 -7.98
C THR A 148 1.98 -10.94 -8.18
N ASN A 149 1.33 -10.46 -7.12
CA ASN A 149 0.69 -9.15 -7.13
C ASN A 149 1.81 -8.11 -7.04
N VAL A 150 2.32 -7.70 -8.18
CA VAL A 150 3.30 -6.63 -8.27
C VAL A 150 2.56 -5.32 -8.45
N LEU A 151 2.69 -4.40 -7.50
CA LEU A 151 2.22 -3.03 -7.70
C LEU A 151 3.00 -2.43 -8.87
N GLU A 152 2.32 -2.23 -9.99
CA GLU A 152 2.92 -1.58 -11.16
C GLU A 152 3.01 -0.07 -10.94
N GLY A 153 2.04 0.50 -10.26
CA GLY A 153 2.00 1.90 -9.92
C GLY A 153 0.61 2.38 -9.52
N VAL A 154 0.49 3.68 -9.34
CA VAL A 154 -0.72 4.33 -8.85
C VAL A 154 -1.19 5.46 -9.76
N ILE A 155 -2.50 5.64 -9.84
CA ILE A 155 -3.17 6.86 -10.28
C ILE A 155 -3.47 7.61 -8.98
N ALA A 156 -2.70 8.65 -8.69
CA ALA A 156 -2.65 9.23 -7.36
C ALA A 156 -3.95 9.98 -6.96
N GLY A 157 -4.67 10.53 -7.95
CA GLY A 157 -5.96 11.19 -7.72
C GLY A 157 -7.01 10.66 -8.69
N ALA A 158 -7.99 9.92 -8.20
CA ALA A 158 -9.08 9.39 -9.02
C ALA A 158 -10.44 9.70 -8.39
N GLY A 159 -11.45 9.88 -9.22
CA GLY A 159 -12.78 10.17 -8.69
C GLY A 159 -13.93 9.87 -9.66
N ALA A 160 -15.08 9.61 -9.05
CA ALA A 160 -16.43 9.77 -9.60
C ALA A 160 -17.20 10.55 -8.53
N VAL A 161 -17.01 11.90 -8.51
CA VAL A 161 -17.35 12.70 -7.35
C VAL A 161 -17.82 14.12 -7.71
N PRO A 162 -18.85 14.65 -7.04
CA PRO A 162 -19.20 16.06 -7.13
C PRO A 162 -18.05 16.94 -6.61
N GLY A 163 -17.76 18.01 -7.35
CA GLY A 163 -16.82 19.04 -6.96
C GLY A 163 -17.52 20.34 -6.54
N ALA A 164 -16.74 21.36 -6.22
CA ALA A 164 -17.27 22.68 -5.94
C ALA A 164 -17.86 23.33 -7.22
N PHE A 165 -18.75 24.28 -7.04
CA PHE A 165 -19.35 25.08 -8.12
C PHE A 165 -20.04 24.25 -9.24
N GLY A 166 -20.67 23.14 -8.86
CA GLY A 166 -21.42 22.28 -9.78
C GLY A 166 -20.58 21.35 -10.64
N ALA A 167 -19.29 21.23 -10.40
CA ALA A 167 -18.44 20.26 -11.07
C ALA A 167 -18.84 18.81 -10.75
N PHE A 168 -18.59 17.90 -11.69
CA PHE A 168 -18.58 16.47 -11.44
C PHE A 168 -17.33 15.84 -12.08
N PHE A 169 -16.43 15.42 -11.25
CA PHE A 169 -15.15 14.86 -11.70
C PHE A 169 -15.26 13.35 -11.96
N ARG A 170 -14.67 12.91 -13.08
CA ARG A 170 -14.56 11.52 -13.49
C ARG A 170 -13.13 11.18 -13.84
N THR A 171 -12.80 9.90 -13.77
CA THR A 171 -11.50 9.37 -14.19
C THR A 171 -11.67 8.39 -15.34
N ALA A 172 -11.28 8.80 -16.55
CA ALA A 172 -11.16 7.88 -17.68
C ALA A 172 -9.79 7.21 -17.69
N ALA A 173 -9.73 5.97 -18.16
CA ALA A 173 -8.47 5.24 -18.30
C ALA A 173 -8.46 4.35 -19.53
N GLN A 174 -7.26 4.13 -20.06
CA GLN A 174 -6.98 3.11 -21.06
C GLN A 174 -5.83 2.22 -20.55
N LEU A 175 -6.03 0.92 -20.59
CA LEU A 175 -5.02 -0.09 -20.29
C LEU A 175 -4.59 -0.73 -21.61
N VAL A 176 -3.29 -0.81 -21.83
CA VAL A 176 -2.72 -1.33 -23.09
C VAL A 176 -1.68 -2.40 -22.76
N ASN A 177 -1.92 -3.61 -23.21
CA ASN A 177 -0.92 -4.66 -23.21
C ASN A 177 -0.07 -4.55 -24.47
N ARG A 178 1.23 -4.26 -24.34
CA ARG A 178 2.19 -4.13 -25.44
C ARG A 178 3.05 -5.37 -25.63
N ASP A 179 2.78 -6.43 -24.86
CA ASP A 179 3.55 -7.66 -24.88
C ASP A 179 2.87 -8.77 -25.69
N ALA A 180 3.65 -9.78 -26.08
CA ALA A 180 3.17 -10.97 -26.80
C ALA A 180 2.49 -12.00 -25.88
N SER A 181 2.49 -11.79 -24.58
CA SER A 181 1.80 -12.62 -23.58
C SER A 181 0.54 -11.91 -23.04
N THR A 182 -0.42 -12.68 -22.54
CA THR A 182 -1.59 -12.13 -21.86
C THR A 182 -1.16 -11.45 -20.56
N ALA A 183 -1.57 -10.21 -20.35
CA ALA A 183 -1.39 -9.48 -19.09
C ALA A 183 -2.65 -9.59 -18.23
N THR A 184 -2.49 -10.02 -16.99
CA THR A 184 -3.59 -10.11 -16.04
C THR A 184 -3.28 -9.36 -14.75
N GLY A 185 -4.31 -8.84 -14.09
CA GLY A 185 -4.12 -8.09 -12.85
C GLY A 185 -5.42 -7.59 -12.26
N LYS A 186 -5.29 -6.63 -11.36
CA LYS A 186 -6.39 -5.94 -10.67
C LYS A 186 -6.15 -4.43 -10.65
N ILE A 187 -7.23 -3.70 -10.73
CA ILE A 187 -7.30 -2.26 -10.49
C ILE A 187 -8.05 -2.10 -9.19
N ILE A 188 -7.44 -1.49 -8.18
CA ILE A 188 -7.97 -1.40 -6.81
C ILE A 188 -8.19 0.08 -6.50
N PHE A 189 -9.41 0.46 -6.11
CA PHE A 189 -9.72 1.82 -5.70
C PHE A 189 -9.65 1.96 -4.18
N HIS A 190 -8.87 2.91 -3.69
CA HIS A 190 -8.73 3.26 -2.28
C HIS A 190 -9.46 4.58 -2.01
N PRO A 191 -10.65 4.55 -1.39
CA PRO A 191 -11.40 5.77 -1.07
C PRO A 191 -10.65 6.70 -0.13
N ALA A 192 -10.79 8.01 -0.32
CA ALA A 192 -10.19 9.01 0.57
C ALA A 192 -10.70 8.86 2.00
N GLY A 193 -9.78 8.91 2.97
CA GLY A 193 -10.08 8.82 4.40
C GLY A 193 -10.53 7.43 4.87
N ALA A 194 -10.58 6.42 4.01
CA ALA A 194 -10.89 5.06 4.41
C ALA A 194 -9.67 4.41 5.08
N THR A 195 -9.80 4.06 6.34
CA THR A 195 -8.75 3.39 7.12
C THR A 195 -9.03 1.91 7.35
N THR A 196 -10.24 1.45 7.05
CA THR A 196 -10.67 0.06 7.26
C THR A 196 -11.79 -0.29 6.31
N GLY A 197 -11.60 -1.28 5.45
CA GLY A 197 -12.64 -1.74 4.57
C GLY A 197 -12.08 -2.60 3.45
N PHE A 198 -12.98 -3.22 2.73
CA PHE A 198 -12.68 -3.94 1.52
C PHE A 198 -12.59 -2.91 0.39
N ASP A 199 -11.40 -2.65 -0.13
CA ASP A 199 -11.24 -1.74 -1.26
C ASP A 199 -11.83 -2.38 -2.53
N PRO A 200 -12.78 -1.72 -3.20
CA PRO A 200 -13.37 -2.25 -4.41
C PRO A 200 -12.33 -2.41 -5.51
N SER A 201 -12.42 -3.50 -6.25
CA SER A 201 -11.46 -3.83 -7.29
C SER A 201 -12.10 -4.40 -8.55
N LEU A 202 -11.43 -4.19 -9.68
CA LEU A 202 -11.80 -4.73 -10.98
C LEU A 202 -10.63 -5.56 -11.54
N ALA A 203 -10.87 -6.84 -11.82
CA ALA A 203 -9.88 -7.67 -12.50
C ALA A 203 -9.77 -7.29 -13.97
N TYR A 204 -8.56 -7.31 -14.52
CA TYR A 204 -8.33 -7.19 -15.95
C TYR A 204 -7.60 -8.41 -16.54
N SER A 205 -7.90 -8.70 -17.79
CA SER A 205 -7.18 -9.69 -18.60
C SER A 205 -7.11 -9.15 -20.02
N LEU A 206 -5.91 -8.80 -20.45
CA LEU A 206 -5.65 -8.22 -21.77
C LEU A 206 -4.89 -9.22 -22.63
N ALA A 207 -5.46 -9.60 -23.76
CA ALA A 207 -4.78 -10.40 -24.76
C ALA A 207 -3.51 -9.70 -25.26
N PRO A 208 -2.57 -10.43 -25.89
CA PRO A 208 -1.40 -9.82 -26.51
C PRO A 208 -1.77 -8.65 -27.42
N PHE A 209 -1.04 -7.54 -27.29
CA PHE A 209 -1.18 -6.31 -28.11
C PHE A 209 -2.59 -5.73 -28.14
N SER A 210 -3.38 -5.95 -27.08
CA SER A 210 -4.74 -5.43 -26.97
C SER A 210 -4.86 -4.27 -25.96
N ALA A 211 -5.97 -3.54 -26.04
CA ALA A 211 -6.30 -2.46 -25.13
C ALA A 211 -7.75 -2.55 -24.67
N THR A 212 -8.01 -2.00 -23.49
CA THR A 212 -9.36 -1.75 -22.99
C THR A 212 -9.47 -0.30 -22.48
N SER A 213 -10.67 0.26 -22.52
CA SER A 213 -10.92 1.64 -22.14
C SER A 213 -12.11 1.73 -21.20
N TYR A 214 -12.01 2.63 -20.23
CA TYR A 214 -13.04 2.97 -19.26
C TYR A 214 -13.31 4.47 -19.36
N SER A 215 -14.52 4.86 -19.66
CA SER A 215 -14.95 6.28 -19.68
C SER A 215 -15.06 6.87 -18.26
N ASP A 216 -15.30 6.01 -17.28
CA ASP A 216 -15.28 6.31 -15.84
C ASP A 216 -14.81 5.05 -15.11
N LEU A 217 -13.52 5.02 -14.78
CA LEU A 217 -12.88 3.85 -14.19
C LEU A 217 -13.40 3.59 -12.77
N VAL A 218 -13.62 4.65 -11.97
CA VAL A 218 -14.11 4.50 -10.59
C VAL A 218 -15.49 3.87 -10.57
N THR A 219 -16.39 4.34 -11.45
CA THR A 219 -17.71 3.72 -11.61
C THR A 219 -17.62 2.28 -12.14
N ALA A 220 -16.70 2.00 -13.07
CA ALA A 220 -16.50 0.65 -13.59
C ALA A 220 -16.01 -0.35 -12.52
N ILE A 221 -15.27 0.12 -11.52
CA ILE A 221 -14.87 -0.67 -10.34
C ILE A 221 -16.06 -0.94 -9.40
N GLY A 222 -17.18 -0.26 -9.59
CA GLY A 222 -18.33 -0.30 -8.68
C GLY A 222 -18.19 0.65 -7.48
N ALA A 223 -17.35 1.67 -7.60
CA ALA A 223 -17.07 2.66 -6.56
C ALA A 223 -17.57 4.05 -6.94
N GLN A 224 -17.54 4.95 -5.98
CA GLN A 224 -17.80 6.38 -6.14
C GLN A 224 -17.00 7.18 -5.11
N GLY A 225 -16.90 8.48 -5.30
CA GLY A 225 -16.15 9.37 -4.41
C GLY A 225 -14.77 9.69 -4.96
N LEU A 226 -13.98 10.35 -4.12
CA LEU A 226 -12.56 10.66 -4.36
C LEU A 226 -11.69 9.57 -3.77
N GLY A 227 -10.60 9.23 -4.43
CA GLY A 227 -9.65 8.22 -3.96
C GLY A 227 -8.39 8.16 -4.82
N THR A 228 -7.69 7.08 -4.71
CA THR A 228 -6.53 6.72 -5.52
C THR A 228 -6.73 5.31 -6.08
N ILE A 229 -6.03 4.98 -7.15
CA ILE A 229 -6.13 3.66 -7.79
C ILE A 229 -4.76 3.01 -7.84
N ASP A 230 -4.67 1.81 -7.32
CA ASP A 230 -3.52 0.93 -7.50
C ASP A 230 -3.75 0.00 -8.70
N VAL A 231 -2.72 -0.17 -9.52
CA VAL A 231 -2.71 -1.16 -10.58
C VAL A 231 -1.71 -2.23 -10.23
N VAL A 232 -2.21 -3.45 -10.12
CA VAL A 232 -1.47 -4.61 -9.64
C VAL A 232 -1.48 -5.67 -10.73
N SER A 233 -0.30 -6.10 -11.20
CA SER A 233 -0.20 -7.25 -12.10
C SER A 233 -0.18 -8.57 -11.33
N THR A 234 -0.79 -9.59 -11.90
CA THR A 234 -0.75 -10.97 -11.40
C THR A 234 0.03 -11.89 -12.34
N SER A 235 0.13 -11.57 -13.60
CA SER A 235 0.98 -12.25 -14.58
C SER A 235 1.20 -11.40 -15.83
N GLY A 236 2.24 -11.74 -16.57
CA GLY A 236 2.60 -11.06 -17.81
C GLY A 236 3.46 -9.82 -17.60
N ALA A 237 3.64 -9.06 -18.67
CA ALA A 237 4.35 -7.79 -18.62
C ALA A 237 3.47 -6.67 -18.05
N PRO A 238 4.08 -5.61 -17.49
CA PRO A 238 3.36 -4.43 -17.05
C PRO A 238 2.51 -3.80 -18.15
N VAL A 239 1.30 -3.37 -17.79
CA VAL A 239 0.41 -2.67 -18.74
C VAL A 239 0.75 -1.19 -18.82
N LEU A 240 0.67 -0.60 -20.02
CA LEU A 240 0.68 0.85 -20.15
C LEU A 240 -0.69 1.39 -19.75
N ILE A 241 -0.68 2.43 -18.90
CA ILE A 241 -1.90 3.08 -18.44
C ILE A 241 -1.88 4.54 -18.85
N LEU A 242 -2.96 4.96 -19.50
CA LEU A 242 -3.22 6.35 -19.84
C LEU A 242 -4.47 6.78 -19.10
N THR A 243 -4.39 7.89 -18.35
CA THR A 243 -5.49 8.39 -17.55
C THR A 243 -5.80 9.85 -17.84
N ARG A 244 -7.06 10.20 -17.66
CA ARG A 244 -7.55 11.57 -17.71
C ARG A 244 -8.57 11.80 -16.59
N VAL A 245 -8.31 12.79 -15.75
CA VAL A 245 -9.30 13.31 -14.80
C VAL A 245 -9.95 14.53 -15.41
N PHE A 246 -11.27 14.59 -15.40
CA PHE A 246 -12.00 15.67 -16.05
C PHE A 246 -13.30 16.00 -15.34
N ASN A 247 -13.69 17.26 -15.43
CA ASN A 247 -15.02 17.74 -15.11
C ASN A 247 -15.95 17.48 -16.28
N ASP A 248 -17.06 16.78 -16.04
CA ASP A 248 -18.08 16.49 -17.04
C ASP A 248 -19.17 17.55 -17.00
N ASN A 249 -19.13 18.47 -17.95
CA ASN A 249 -20.10 19.56 -18.09
C ASN A 249 -21.27 19.19 -19.01
N GLY A 250 -21.49 17.88 -19.26
CA GLY A 250 -22.56 17.40 -20.14
C GLY A 250 -22.42 17.94 -21.57
N ALA A 251 -23.45 18.62 -22.06
CA ALA A 251 -23.47 19.18 -23.42
C ALA A 251 -22.40 20.26 -23.68
N ALA A 252 -21.85 20.90 -22.65
CA ALA A 252 -20.78 21.89 -22.77
C ALA A 252 -19.39 21.25 -22.92
N GLY A 253 -19.31 19.93 -22.88
CA GLY A 253 -18.07 19.19 -23.05
C GLY A 253 -17.35 18.90 -21.75
N THR A 254 -16.07 18.55 -21.84
CA THR A 254 -15.24 18.16 -20.69
C THR A 254 -13.99 19.00 -20.58
N GLN A 255 -13.63 19.37 -19.36
CA GLN A 255 -12.40 20.08 -19.01
C GLN A 255 -11.59 19.23 -18.04
N GLY A 256 -10.28 19.14 -18.21
CA GLY A 256 -9.46 18.32 -17.34
C GLY A 256 -8.07 18.08 -17.90
N PHE A 257 -7.33 17.20 -17.23
CA PHE A 257 -5.90 16.94 -17.47
C PHE A 257 -5.62 15.44 -17.60
N SER A 258 -4.51 15.13 -18.27
CA SER A 258 -3.94 13.78 -18.22
C SER A 258 -3.15 13.62 -16.92
N GLU A 259 -3.46 12.58 -16.17
CA GLU A 259 -2.77 12.27 -14.94
C GLU A 259 -1.67 11.22 -15.20
N PRO A 260 -0.42 11.49 -14.77
CA PRO A 260 0.64 10.50 -14.90
C PRO A 260 0.38 9.28 -14.02
N PHE A 261 0.71 8.12 -14.54
CA PHE A 261 0.81 6.90 -13.78
C PHE A 261 2.16 6.88 -13.05
N ILE A 262 2.14 6.78 -11.73
CA ILE A 262 3.34 6.87 -10.86
C ILE A 262 3.76 5.47 -10.46
N THR A 263 4.96 5.07 -10.84
CA THR A 263 5.55 3.79 -10.43
C THR A 263 6.13 3.87 -9.01
N PRO A 264 6.29 2.74 -8.29
CA PRO A 264 6.79 2.78 -6.91
C PRO A 264 8.19 3.41 -6.75
N ASP A 265 9.03 3.33 -7.78
CA ASP A 265 10.37 3.93 -7.78
C ASP A 265 10.36 5.46 -8.00
N GLU A 266 9.28 6.02 -8.52
CA GLU A 266 9.06 7.47 -8.63
C GLU A 266 8.54 8.10 -7.33
N ALA A 267 8.03 7.31 -6.40
CA ALA A 267 7.58 7.78 -5.09
C ALA A 267 8.77 8.30 -4.25
N LEU A 268 8.50 9.26 -3.38
CA LEU A 268 9.51 9.79 -2.48
C LEU A 268 9.89 8.76 -1.43
N VAL A 269 11.17 8.71 -1.12
CA VAL A 269 11.76 7.82 -0.12
C VAL A 269 12.41 8.63 1.00
N ALA A 270 12.86 7.98 2.07
CA ALA A 270 13.57 8.61 3.19
C ALA A 270 14.68 9.57 2.68
N LEU A 271 14.79 10.74 3.31
CA LEU A 271 15.65 11.86 2.94
C LEU A 271 15.31 12.51 1.58
N GLY A 272 14.26 12.04 0.90
CA GLY A 272 13.76 12.66 -0.32
C GLY A 272 13.16 14.03 -0.04
N ARG A 273 13.29 14.92 -1.05
CA ARG A 273 12.74 16.27 -1.02
C ARG A 273 11.93 16.53 -2.29
N ALA A 274 10.79 17.19 -2.12
CA ALA A 274 9.96 17.63 -3.23
C ALA A 274 9.35 19.01 -2.95
N ASN A 275 8.90 19.67 -4.00
CA ASN A 275 8.28 20.99 -3.90
C ASN A 275 6.95 21.00 -4.66
N LEU A 276 6.00 21.77 -4.13
CA LEU A 276 4.76 22.17 -4.80
C LEU A 276 4.71 23.70 -4.83
N VAL A 277 4.21 24.28 -5.91
CA VAL A 277 4.10 25.73 -6.08
C VAL A 277 2.65 26.16 -5.84
N MET A 278 2.47 27.19 -5.02
CA MET A 278 1.15 27.77 -4.76
C MET A 278 0.71 28.65 -5.95
N PRO A 279 -0.59 28.73 -6.28
CA PRO A 279 -1.09 29.58 -7.33
C PRO A 279 -0.68 31.05 -7.15
N ALA A 280 -0.41 31.72 -8.27
CA ALA A 280 -0.14 33.17 -8.29
C ALA A 280 -1.38 34.00 -7.95
N ASP A 281 -2.57 33.50 -8.28
CA ASP A 281 -3.85 34.14 -8.05
C ASP A 281 -4.74 33.23 -7.18
N LEU A 282 -4.68 33.47 -5.87
CA LEU A 282 -5.46 32.71 -4.87
C LEU A 282 -6.96 33.08 -4.86
N GLY A 283 -7.38 34.16 -5.54
CA GLY A 283 -8.79 34.54 -5.66
C GLY A 283 -9.51 33.73 -6.75
N ASN A 284 -8.84 33.51 -7.85
CA ASN A 284 -9.41 32.79 -8.99
C ASN A 284 -9.11 31.29 -8.97
N PHE A 285 -8.10 30.83 -8.22
CA PHE A 285 -7.71 29.41 -8.16
C PHE A 285 -7.76 28.88 -6.73
N ARG A 286 -8.30 27.68 -6.59
CA ARG A 286 -8.19 26.85 -5.39
C ARG A 286 -7.17 25.74 -5.60
N MET A 287 -6.44 25.39 -4.55
CA MET A 287 -5.46 24.33 -4.57
C MET A 287 -5.76 23.30 -3.46
N ASN A 288 -5.75 22.03 -3.82
CA ASN A 288 -5.74 20.91 -2.91
C ASN A 288 -4.41 20.18 -3.01
N VAL A 289 -3.98 19.56 -1.92
CA VAL A 289 -2.75 18.75 -1.89
C VAL A 289 -3.16 17.29 -1.74
N GLY A 290 -2.85 16.49 -2.76
CA GLY A 290 -3.06 15.04 -2.69
C GLY A 290 -1.85 14.35 -2.09
N ILE A 291 -2.10 13.39 -1.23
CA ILE A 291 -1.10 12.60 -0.50
C ILE A 291 -1.48 11.13 -0.60
N ARG A 292 -0.60 10.31 -1.19
CA ARG A 292 -0.75 8.86 -1.29
C ARG A 292 0.49 8.18 -0.70
N THR A 293 0.33 7.39 0.36
CA THR A 293 1.37 6.50 0.88
C THR A 293 1.19 5.09 0.30
N LEU A 294 2.28 4.45 -0.09
CA LEU A 294 2.27 3.06 -0.56
C LEU A 294 2.30 2.09 0.63
N SER A 295 3.29 1.22 0.69
CA SER A 295 3.38 0.13 1.67
C SER A 295 3.71 0.56 3.10
N ASP A 296 4.34 1.74 3.27
CA ASP A 296 4.91 2.16 4.55
C ASP A 296 4.17 3.36 5.13
N ALA A 297 4.17 3.48 6.45
CA ALA A 297 3.87 4.75 7.10
C ALA A 297 5.03 5.72 6.85
N VAL A 298 4.71 6.99 6.55
CA VAL A 298 5.72 7.98 6.17
C VAL A 298 5.58 9.23 7.01
N THR A 299 6.67 9.66 7.63
CA THR A 299 6.75 10.94 8.36
C THR A 299 7.45 11.99 7.50
N VAL A 300 6.81 13.15 7.36
CA VAL A 300 7.34 14.27 6.59
C VAL A 300 7.41 15.55 7.40
N ASP A 301 8.37 16.39 7.03
CA ASP A 301 8.46 17.78 7.45
C ASP A 301 8.05 18.69 6.29
N ILE A 302 7.20 19.67 6.57
CA ILE A 302 6.64 20.61 5.59
C ILE A 302 7.11 22.01 5.97
N VAL A 303 7.70 22.70 5.00
CA VAL A 303 8.20 24.09 5.14
C VAL A 303 7.62 24.93 4.02
N THR A 304 7.21 26.16 4.33
CA THR A 304 6.72 27.14 3.35
C THR A 304 7.72 28.26 3.14
N THR A 305 7.89 28.67 1.87
CA THR A 305 8.68 29.84 1.50
C THR A 305 7.88 30.76 0.57
N ASP A 306 8.12 32.06 0.67
CA ASP A 306 7.56 33.05 -0.26
C ASP A 306 8.26 33.01 -1.64
N ALA A 307 7.82 33.83 -2.57
CA ALA A 307 8.42 33.94 -3.91
C ALA A 307 9.89 34.44 -3.90
N ALA A 308 10.35 35.09 -2.83
CA ALA A 308 11.72 35.48 -2.63
C ALA A 308 12.59 34.41 -1.95
N GLY A 309 11.99 33.27 -1.57
CA GLY A 309 12.67 32.17 -0.89
C GLY A 309 12.77 32.34 0.63
N ASN A 310 12.14 33.35 1.21
CA ASN A 310 12.14 33.53 2.65
C ASN A 310 11.15 32.56 3.29
N ARG A 311 11.58 31.85 4.32
CA ARG A 311 10.71 30.96 5.09
C ARG A 311 9.68 31.77 5.86
N TYR A 312 8.43 31.29 5.86
CA TYR A 312 7.35 31.81 6.68
C TYR A 312 6.55 30.65 7.28
N GLY A 313 5.79 30.95 8.33
CA GLY A 313 5.02 29.92 9.05
C GLY A 313 5.89 28.93 9.85
N PRO A 314 5.23 28.07 10.64
CA PRO A 314 5.90 27.05 11.44
C PRO A 314 6.41 25.88 10.56
N LEU A 315 7.30 25.07 11.14
CA LEU A 315 7.57 23.73 10.64
C LEU A 315 6.39 22.83 11.01
N ILE A 316 5.82 22.14 10.02
CA ILE A 316 4.76 21.16 10.23
C ILE A 316 5.36 19.77 10.05
N THR A 317 5.19 18.90 11.05
CA THR A 317 5.59 17.48 10.96
C THR A 317 4.33 16.63 10.98
N ARG A 318 4.19 15.71 10.02
CA ARG A 318 3.04 14.79 9.92
C ARG A 318 3.49 13.38 9.61
N THR A 319 2.75 12.41 10.17
CA THR A 319 2.88 10.99 9.82
C THR A 319 1.62 10.54 9.11
N TYR A 320 1.77 10.05 7.90
CA TYR A 320 0.72 9.43 7.12
C TYR A 320 0.82 7.91 7.27
N GLN A 321 -0.31 7.25 7.49
CA GLN A 321 -0.35 5.80 7.65
C GLN A 321 -0.06 5.10 6.33
N ALA A 322 0.40 3.85 6.40
CA ALA A 322 0.57 3.01 5.23
C ALA A 322 -0.75 2.87 4.45
N ASN A 323 -0.64 2.79 3.13
CA ASN A 323 -1.78 2.61 2.22
C ASN A 323 -2.92 3.63 2.41
N SER A 324 -2.58 4.88 2.73
CA SER A 324 -3.54 5.95 2.93
C SER A 324 -3.61 6.90 1.75
N PHE A 325 -4.77 7.54 1.58
CA PHE A 325 -4.98 8.62 0.63
C PHE A 325 -5.78 9.75 1.27
N GLU A 326 -5.27 10.96 1.10
CA GLU A 326 -5.92 12.20 1.54
C GLU A 326 -5.77 13.28 0.47
N GLN A 327 -6.74 14.19 0.39
CA GLN A 327 -6.66 15.38 -0.49
C GLN A 327 -7.25 16.60 0.21
N PRO A 328 -6.60 17.10 1.28
CA PRO A 328 -7.04 18.33 1.94
C PRO A 328 -6.89 19.56 1.04
N THR A 329 -7.62 20.62 1.36
CA THR A 329 -7.33 21.95 0.81
C THR A 329 -5.94 22.42 1.25
N LEU A 330 -5.31 23.32 0.48
CA LEU A 330 -4.01 23.87 0.85
C LEU A 330 -4.00 24.47 2.27
N SER A 331 -5.09 25.14 2.67
CA SER A 331 -5.23 25.67 4.03
C SER A 331 -5.25 24.59 5.11
N GLN A 332 -5.99 23.50 4.90
CA GLN A 332 -6.01 22.35 5.82
C GLN A 332 -4.65 21.64 5.85
N PHE A 333 -4.01 21.53 4.69
CA PHE A 333 -2.66 20.95 4.59
C PHE A 333 -1.62 21.75 5.38
N LEU A 334 -1.78 23.07 5.48
CA LEU A 334 -0.91 23.98 6.24
C LEU A 334 -1.42 24.31 7.64
N ASP A 335 -2.35 23.53 8.23
CA ASP A 335 -2.95 23.73 9.55
C ASP A 335 -3.56 25.13 9.75
N GLY A 336 -4.18 25.69 8.70
CA GLY A 336 -4.70 27.06 8.71
C GLY A 336 -3.62 28.14 8.59
N GLY A 337 -2.37 27.75 8.27
CA GLY A 337 -1.26 28.66 8.09
C GLY A 337 -1.46 29.63 6.92
N THR A 338 -0.65 30.67 6.87
CA THR A 338 -0.68 31.69 5.80
C THR A 338 -0.36 31.07 4.45
N ILE A 339 -1.15 31.39 3.45
CA ILE A 339 -0.92 31.05 2.05
C ILE A 339 -0.52 32.32 1.31
N VAL A 340 0.58 32.29 0.58
CA VAL A 340 1.07 33.47 -0.18
C VAL A 340 1.13 33.14 -1.68
N PRO A 341 0.79 34.08 -2.56
CA PRO A 341 0.91 33.90 -4.02
C PRO A 341 2.33 33.52 -4.42
N ASN A 342 2.44 32.56 -5.35
CA ASN A 342 3.74 32.02 -5.80
C ASN A 342 4.63 31.47 -4.68
N GLY A 343 4.07 31.18 -3.51
CA GLY A 343 4.79 30.51 -2.44
C GLY A 343 5.11 29.06 -2.80
N THR A 344 6.08 28.48 -2.12
CA THR A 344 6.49 27.09 -2.31
C THR A 344 6.24 26.29 -1.02
N VAL A 345 5.64 25.12 -1.17
CA VAL A 345 5.60 24.09 -0.14
C VAL A 345 6.75 23.13 -0.40
N THR A 346 7.69 23.05 0.51
CA THR A 346 8.78 22.07 0.47
C THR A 346 8.46 20.93 1.43
N ILE A 347 8.54 19.72 0.95
CA ILE A 347 8.26 18.48 1.69
C ILE A 347 9.56 17.70 1.81
N PHE A 348 9.93 17.32 3.03
CA PHE A 348 11.06 16.44 3.32
C PHE A 348 10.55 15.15 3.91
N VAL A 349 10.90 14.03 3.34
CA VAL A 349 10.63 12.73 3.94
C VAL A 349 11.65 12.47 5.04
N ARG A 350 11.18 12.52 6.29
CA ARG A 350 12.02 12.29 7.49
C ARG A 350 12.23 10.81 7.74
N ASP A 351 11.17 10.01 7.56
CA ASP A 351 11.17 8.57 7.84
C ASP A 351 10.14 7.86 6.95
N GLY A 352 10.38 6.58 6.65
CA GLY A 352 9.55 5.79 5.76
C GLY A 352 9.85 5.99 4.27
N SER A 353 9.09 5.33 3.42
CA SER A 353 9.28 5.30 1.95
C SER A 353 7.96 5.13 1.22
N GLY A 354 7.92 5.54 -0.05
CA GLY A 354 6.75 5.29 -0.89
C GLY A 354 5.62 6.29 -0.67
N ILE A 355 5.91 7.58 -0.69
CA ILE A 355 4.89 8.62 -0.62
C ILE A 355 4.88 9.48 -1.89
N VAL A 356 3.68 9.77 -2.39
CA VAL A 356 3.43 10.63 -3.55
C VAL A 356 2.68 11.86 -3.09
N PHE A 357 3.17 13.04 -3.50
CA PHE A 357 2.47 14.31 -3.31
C PHE A 357 2.15 14.94 -4.65
N TYR A 358 0.98 15.55 -4.74
CA TYR A 358 0.62 16.38 -5.88
C TYR A 358 -0.20 17.60 -5.44
N ALA A 359 -0.17 18.63 -6.26
CA ALA A 359 -1.07 19.78 -6.19
C ALA A 359 -2.14 19.63 -7.27
N SER A 360 -3.41 19.72 -6.89
CA SER A 360 -4.52 19.88 -7.82
C SER A 360 -5.00 21.33 -7.73
N THR A 361 -4.74 22.11 -8.78
CA THR A 361 -5.13 23.52 -8.88
C THR A 361 -6.32 23.63 -9.83
N THR A 362 -7.40 24.27 -9.40
CA THR A 362 -8.64 24.36 -10.15
C THR A 362 -9.09 25.82 -10.25
N ASP A 363 -9.41 26.26 -11.46
CA ASP A 363 -10.06 27.56 -11.72
C ASP A 363 -11.48 27.59 -11.13
N ASN A 364 -11.76 28.59 -10.31
CA ASN A 364 -13.03 28.70 -9.58
C ASN A 364 -14.23 29.05 -10.49
N ARG A 365 -13.99 29.54 -11.70
CA ARG A 365 -15.02 29.96 -12.64
C ARG A 365 -15.39 28.88 -13.63
N THR A 366 -14.41 28.14 -14.11
CA THR A 366 -14.59 27.15 -15.18
C THR A 366 -14.55 25.71 -14.68
N ASN A 367 -14.05 25.48 -13.46
CA ASN A 367 -13.71 24.16 -12.93
C ASN A 367 -12.67 23.41 -13.77
N ASP A 368 -11.90 24.13 -14.59
CA ASP A 368 -10.77 23.56 -15.26
C ASP A 368 -9.65 23.32 -14.25
N SER A 369 -9.13 22.10 -14.22
CA SER A 369 -8.15 21.67 -13.25
C SER A 369 -6.84 21.31 -13.92
N SER A 370 -5.77 21.52 -13.19
CA SER A 370 -4.42 21.03 -13.50
C SER A 370 -3.87 20.24 -12.34
N ILE A 371 -2.88 19.38 -12.62
CA ILE A 371 -2.16 18.62 -11.61
C ILE A 371 -0.66 18.83 -11.76
N GLU A 372 0.01 18.98 -10.64
CA GLU A 372 1.47 19.05 -10.55
C GLU A 372 1.96 18.05 -9.51
N PHE A 373 2.78 17.11 -9.92
CA PHE A 373 3.39 16.14 -9.01
C PHE A 373 4.65 16.72 -8.38
N ALA A 374 4.78 16.52 -7.08
CA ALA A 374 5.97 16.88 -6.34
C ALA A 374 7.14 15.98 -6.78
N ARG A 375 8.02 16.52 -7.61
CA ARG A 375 9.13 15.78 -8.20
C ARG A 375 10.32 15.74 -7.26
N ARG A 376 10.98 14.57 -7.25
CA ARG A 376 12.26 14.37 -6.57
C ARG A 376 13.32 15.29 -7.19
N ARG A 377 14.06 16.00 -6.36
CA ARG A 377 15.26 16.75 -6.74
C ARG A 377 16.52 15.99 -6.35
#